data_9f0ddc27891db97747e156c790d3126d
#
_entry.id   9f0ddc27891db97747e156c790d3126d
#
_cell.length_a   1.000
_cell.length_b   1.000
_cell.length_c   1.000
_cell.angle_alpha   90.00
_cell.angle_beta   90.00
_cell.angle_gamma   90.00
#
_symmetry.space_group_name_H-M   'P 1'
#
loop_
_entity.id
_entity.type
_entity.pdbx_description
1 polymer ?
#
loop_
_entity_poly.entity_id
_entity_poly.type
_entity_poly.pdbx_seq_one_letter_code
_entity_poly.pdbx_strand_id
1 'polypeptide(L)'
;MSKQQRRNFLKTIGTAGLGSLLAPNFLAQTSDDKIFKSEDVDLHEAKRKNGVLTLQLLQTTDVHCQIFPHDELFWENDKAVFRKTGGYAELQTFLKQLKKKNPNTFLVDTGDMFQGSQLSVETTGQAFVPILNAMDYHLYLPGNWEVIYGKQKMQQLMGALRAPKVCTNMYHDLGNGQKGELIFQPYQIWEHEGIKIGFLGYTDPLVPLRQSPNYSKGIIYTKPEENLAHYIDVLRNQEQCAVVIMLAHLGLSQQIALANDPSCKGVDYIFGGDTHERVRKPIQCAYSKVVEPGAFGSFVGSLELDFENGKLTAERYELLEVKAPSLKPDAQMQAILKSNEATFAAEINRVVGYSTIPLYRYFVVENPIDTMILNALDWKFPEIDIVLSNGFRFCPPRTTPDHTGNIPITKGFIFDMLPVDSTVRTAEVTGQQIADWLEKELNNVFAKDASKRFGGWVIKFKGMEVDFLAYAEQGMRVQKAIVGGQPLDKTKTYSILACERDGDPADMLCRIKGVKNAQNTVHTLHKVMESYLTTHKVVTPTPQGNAKVLDAPQTLLTQVTGVSYEFK
;
A
#
# COMPACT_ATOMS: atom_id res chain seq x y z
N MET A 1 17.24 22.41 6.36
CA MET A 1 18.60 22.26 6.93
C MET A 1 19.65 22.50 5.86
N SER A 2 20.68 23.35 6.12
CA SER A 2 21.78 23.56 5.17
C SER A 2 22.66 22.30 5.07
N LYS A 3 23.42 22.15 3.96
CA LYS A 3 24.42 21.07 3.80
C LYS A 3 25.38 20.97 5.00
N GLN A 4 25.61 22.07 5.67
CA GLN A 4 26.48 22.18 6.87
C GLN A 4 25.82 21.53 8.10
N GLN A 5 24.52 21.67 8.28
CA GLN A 5 23.77 21.06 9.39
C GLN A 5 23.65 19.54 9.23
N ARG A 6 23.50 19.03 7.99
CA ARG A 6 23.56 17.59 7.70
C ARG A 6 24.94 16.98 7.99
N ARG A 7 26.01 17.72 7.70
CA ARG A 7 27.39 17.27 7.96
C ARG A 7 27.73 17.23 9.46
N ASN A 8 27.20 18.14 10.25
CA ASN A 8 27.40 18.16 11.70
C ASN A 8 26.60 17.07 12.41
N PHE A 9 25.38 16.78 11.96
CA PHE A 9 24.55 15.67 12.46
C PHE A 9 25.25 14.31 12.26
N LEU A 10 25.82 14.07 11.08
CA LEU A 10 26.56 12.84 10.78
C LEU A 10 27.88 12.71 11.58
N LYS A 11 28.49 13.83 12.01
CA LYS A 11 29.71 13.81 12.85
C LYS A 11 29.39 13.52 14.32
N THR A 12 28.23 13.89 14.82
CA THR A 12 27.85 13.68 16.24
C THR A 12 27.45 12.22 16.52
N ILE A 13 27.04 11.46 15.49
CA ILE A 13 26.79 10.01 15.62
C ILE A 13 28.07 9.17 15.53
N GLY A 14 29.17 9.76 15.01
CA GLY A 14 30.45 9.06 14.75
C GLY A 14 31.39 8.88 15.92
N THR A 15 31.08 9.40 17.13
CA THR A 15 32.03 9.40 18.26
C THR A 15 31.58 8.62 19.51
N ALA A 16 30.51 7.84 19.42
CA ALA A 16 30.12 6.92 20.49
C ALA A 16 30.08 5.49 19.97
N GLY A 17 31.19 4.76 20.08
CA GLY A 17 31.24 3.31 19.94
C GLY A 17 31.98 2.78 18.71
N LEU A 18 33.30 2.78 18.74
CA LEU A 18 34.13 1.84 17.97
C LEU A 18 34.04 0.46 18.62
N GLY A 19 32.93 -0.23 18.31
CA GLY A 19 32.83 -1.68 18.40
C GLY A 19 32.83 -2.22 16.97
N SER A 20 33.75 -3.11 16.66
CA SER A 20 33.98 -3.75 15.37
C SER A 20 32.69 -4.06 14.60
N LEU A 21 32.38 -3.26 13.59
CA LEU A 21 31.42 -3.61 12.54
C LEU A 21 32.08 -4.65 11.63
N LEU A 22 32.03 -5.91 12.05
CA LEU A 22 32.10 -7.03 11.11
C LEU A 22 30.86 -6.89 10.20
N ALA A 23 31.07 -6.74 8.91
CA ALA A 23 30.03 -6.91 7.91
C ALA A 23 29.35 -8.27 8.19
N PRO A 24 28.01 -8.36 8.22
CA PRO A 24 27.38 -9.64 8.33
C PRO A 24 27.75 -10.43 7.06
N ASN A 25 28.55 -11.47 7.21
CA ASN A 25 28.65 -12.49 6.21
C ASN A 25 27.23 -13.03 5.98
N PHE A 26 26.68 -12.82 4.80
CA PHE A 26 25.54 -13.57 4.32
C PHE A 26 26.03 -15.02 4.13
N LEU A 27 26.05 -15.78 5.23
CA LEU A 27 26.13 -17.22 5.16
C LEU A 27 24.86 -17.68 4.44
N ALA A 28 25.03 -18.53 3.43
CA ALA A 28 23.92 -19.24 2.82
C ALA A 28 23.11 -19.89 3.96
N GLN A 29 21.86 -19.45 4.11
CA GLN A 29 20.95 -20.04 5.09
C GLN A 29 20.79 -21.52 4.76
N THR A 30 20.96 -22.38 5.77
CA THR A 30 20.79 -23.83 5.64
C THR A 30 19.31 -24.18 5.42
N SER A 31 19.03 -25.41 4.98
CA SER A 31 17.65 -25.87 4.79
C SER A 31 16.77 -25.76 6.05
N ASP A 32 17.39 -25.82 7.22
CA ASP A 32 16.70 -25.73 8.51
C ASP A 32 16.15 -24.32 8.81
N ASP A 33 16.76 -23.28 8.24
CA ASP A 33 16.30 -21.87 8.42
C ASP A 33 14.94 -21.57 7.73
N LYS A 34 14.44 -22.49 6.90
CA LYS A 34 13.13 -22.37 6.25
C LYS A 34 11.96 -22.88 7.09
N ILE A 35 12.26 -23.59 8.16
CA ILE A 35 11.24 -24.18 9.05
C ILE A 35 11.22 -23.38 10.35
N PHE A 36 10.12 -22.68 10.58
CA PHE A 36 9.84 -22.00 11.83
C PHE A 36 9.07 -22.98 12.73
N LYS A 37 9.69 -23.41 13.83
CA LYS A 37 9.01 -24.25 14.83
C LYS A 37 8.47 -23.38 15.94
N SER A 38 7.27 -23.64 16.37
CA SER A 38 6.63 -22.91 17.46
C SER A 38 7.35 -23.03 18.81
N GLU A 39 8.25 -23.99 18.95
CA GLU A 39 9.12 -24.15 20.13
C GLU A 39 10.15 -23.01 20.28
N ASP A 40 10.46 -22.29 19.19
CA ASP A 40 11.37 -21.13 19.19
C ASP A 40 10.69 -19.83 19.70
N VAL A 41 9.38 -19.88 19.93
CA VAL A 41 8.59 -18.82 20.56
C VAL A 41 8.13 -19.36 21.92
N ASP A 42 8.24 -18.56 22.98
CA ASP A 42 7.80 -18.90 24.35
C ASP A 42 6.29 -19.24 24.36
N LEU A 43 5.94 -20.48 23.95
CA LEU A 43 4.58 -20.92 23.72
C LEU A 43 4.08 -21.68 24.96
N HIS A 44 3.04 -21.14 25.59
CA HIS A 44 2.17 -21.89 26.47
C HIS A 44 1.60 -23.10 25.72
N GLU A 45 1.49 -24.25 26.42
CA GLU A 45 0.96 -25.51 25.89
C GLU A 45 -0.20 -25.32 24.90
N ALA A 46 -0.07 -25.93 23.73
CA ALA A 46 -1.09 -25.94 22.69
C ALA A 46 -2.44 -26.41 23.26
N LYS A 47 -3.43 -25.56 23.28
CA LYS A 47 -4.75 -25.89 23.79
C LYS A 47 -5.56 -26.63 22.73
N ARG A 48 -5.61 -27.96 22.86
CA ARG A 48 -6.60 -28.76 22.13
C ARG A 48 -7.94 -28.70 22.89
N LYS A 49 -8.99 -28.25 22.18
CA LYS A 49 -10.34 -28.28 22.71
C LYS A 49 -11.08 -29.48 22.11
N ASN A 50 -11.47 -30.47 22.94
CA ASN A 50 -12.16 -31.67 22.48
C ASN A 50 -11.41 -32.47 21.39
N GLY A 51 -10.07 -32.52 21.42
CA GLY A 51 -9.25 -33.24 20.43
C GLY A 51 -8.97 -32.45 19.12
N VAL A 52 -9.55 -31.28 18.94
CA VAL A 52 -9.33 -30.41 17.79
C VAL A 52 -8.19 -29.44 18.08
N LEU A 53 -7.20 -29.37 17.19
CA LEU A 53 -6.14 -28.36 17.18
C LEU A 53 -6.58 -27.22 16.27
N THR A 54 -6.80 -26.04 16.83
CA THR A 54 -7.09 -24.83 16.05
C THR A 54 -5.83 -24.00 15.89
N LEU A 55 -5.33 -23.85 14.65
CA LEU A 55 -4.27 -22.93 14.28
C LEU A 55 -4.88 -21.63 13.78
N GLN A 56 -4.33 -20.48 14.18
CA GLN A 56 -4.80 -19.17 13.76
C GLN A 56 -3.71 -18.44 12.99
N LEU A 57 -4.03 -17.98 11.79
CA LEU A 57 -3.20 -17.09 10.99
C LEU A 57 -3.77 -15.69 11.06
N LEU A 58 -2.98 -14.72 11.54
CA LEU A 58 -3.33 -13.30 11.56
C LEU A 58 -2.54 -12.58 10.48
N GLN A 59 -3.19 -11.70 9.78
CA GLN A 59 -2.60 -10.89 8.71
C GLN A 59 -2.84 -9.40 8.94
N THR A 60 -1.77 -8.61 8.83
CA THR A 60 -1.81 -7.17 8.55
C THR A 60 -1.19 -6.90 7.19
N THR A 61 -1.47 -5.74 6.60
CA THR A 61 -0.90 -5.26 5.35
C THR A 61 -1.00 -3.76 5.27
N ASP A 62 -0.17 -3.13 4.45
CA ASP A 62 -0.32 -1.72 4.06
C ASP A 62 -0.52 -0.78 5.26
N VAL A 63 0.23 -1.00 6.35
CA VAL A 63 0.10 -0.15 7.55
C VAL A 63 0.61 1.26 7.27
N HIS A 64 1.49 1.43 6.29
CA HIS A 64 1.95 2.72 5.77
C HIS A 64 2.36 3.70 6.84
N CYS A 65 3.08 3.20 7.86
CA CYS A 65 3.64 4.04 8.90
C CYS A 65 2.61 4.88 9.68
N GLN A 66 1.36 4.44 9.79
CA GLN A 66 0.33 5.13 10.56
C GLN A 66 0.49 4.83 12.05
N ILE A 67 1.13 5.78 12.75
CA ILE A 67 1.58 5.60 14.14
C ILE A 67 0.42 5.60 15.12
N PHE A 68 -0.50 6.55 14.96
CA PHE A 68 -1.58 6.82 15.92
C PHE A 68 -2.94 6.39 15.38
N PRO A 69 -3.93 6.21 16.27
CA PRO A 69 -5.32 6.05 15.87
C PRO A 69 -5.77 7.17 14.94
N HIS A 70 -6.35 6.80 13.82
CA HIS A 70 -6.80 7.72 12.79
C HIS A 70 -8.27 7.49 12.46
N ASP A 71 -8.84 8.41 11.71
CA ASP A 71 -10.20 8.23 11.18
C ASP A 71 -10.17 7.18 10.09
N GLU A 72 -11.18 6.32 10.07
CA GLU A 72 -11.39 5.32 9.02
C GLU A 72 -12.80 5.48 8.47
N LEU A 73 -12.96 5.41 7.13
CA LEU A 73 -14.24 5.58 6.48
C LEU A 73 -15.01 4.27 6.46
N PHE A 74 -16.29 4.34 6.84
CA PHE A 74 -17.28 3.28 6.68
C PHE A 74 -18.47 3.83 5.90
N TRP A 75 -19.28 2.94 5.34
CA TRP A 75 -20.48 3.31 4.61
C TRP A 75 -21.70 2.72 5.30
N GLU A 76 -22.50 3.57 5.90
CA GLU A 76 -23.68 3.17 6.69
C GLU A 76 -24.88 4.06 6.32
N ASN A 77 -26.04 3.45 6.08
CA ASN A 77 -27.26 4.15 5.72
C ASN A 77 -27.05 5.18 4.58
N ASP A 78 -26.35 4.74 3.53
CA ASP A 78 -26.01 5.53 2.33
C ASP A 78 -25.19 6.80 2.60
N LYS A 79 -24.40 6.79 3.67
CA LYS A 79 -23.51 7.91 4.07
C LYS A 79 -22.13 7.42 4.47
N ALA A 80 -21.15 8.28 4.23
CA ALA A 80 -19.82 8.12 4.81
C ALA A 80 -19.87 8.37 6.32
N VAL A 81 -19.38 7.40 7.09
CA VAL A 81 -19.26 7.46 8.56
C VAL A 81 -17.80 7.26 8.91
N PHE A 82 -17.31 7.98 9.92
CA PHE A 82 -15.90 7.89 10.31
C PHE A 82 -15.81 7.37 11.75
N ARG A 83 -14.88 6.41 11.95
CA ARG A 83 -14.57 5.85 13.27
C ARG A 83 -13.07 5.83 13.51
N LYS A 84 -12.64 5.95 14.75
CA LYS A 84 -11.22 5.83 15.12
C LYS A 84 -10.80 4.37 15.12
N THR A 85 -9.82 4.06 14.31
CA THR A 85 -9.23 2.71 14.18
C THR A 85 -7.71 2.78 14.19
N GLY A 86 -7.07 1.63 14.18
CA GLY A 86 -5.63 1.51 14.00
C GLY A 86 -4.81 2.11 15.14
N GLY A 87 -3.59 2.52 14.79
CA GLY A 87 -2.54 2.92 15.73
C GLY A 87 -1.74 1.72 16.24
N TYR A 88 -0.39 1.81 16.16
CA TYR A 88 0.46 0.65 16.52
C TYR A 88 0.31 0.21 17.98
N ALA A 89 0.05 1.13 18.92
CA ALA A 89 -0.10 0.77 20.33
C ALA A 89 -1.43 0.05 20.61
N GLU A 90 -2.50 0.44 19.94
CA GLU A 90 -3.81 -0.19 19.99
C GLU A 90 -3.80 -1.53 19.25
N LEU A 91 -3.21 -1.55 18.04
CA LEU A 91 -3.03 -2.78 17.26
C LEU A 91 -2.23 -3.81 18.04
N GLN A 92 -1.14 -3.42 18.73
CA GLN A 92 -0.35 -4.32 19.57
C GLN A 92 -1.19 -4.92 20.71
N THR A 93 -2.00 -4.10 21.38
CA THR A 93 -2.92 -4.61 22.42
C THR A 93 -3.91 -5.60 21.83
N PHE A 94 -4.48 -5.28 20.67
CA PHE A 94 -5.45 -6.14 19.99
C PHE A 94 -4.84 -7.49 19.60
N LEU A 95 -3.66 -7.48 18.98
CA LEU A 95 -2.93 -8.70 18.63
C LEU A 95 -2.57 -9.55 19.86
N LYS A 96 -2.12 -8.93 20.96
CA LYS A 96 -1.88 -9.63 22.24
C LYS A 96 -3.15 -10.29 22.80
N GLN A 97 -4.31 -9.64 22.65
CA GLN A 97 -5.60 -10.24 23.07
C GLN A 97 -5.97 -11.45 22.20
N LEU A 98 -5.75 -11.38 20.88
CA LEU A 98 -5.99 -12.52 19.98
C LEU A 98 -5.04 -13.68 20.27
N LYS A 99 -3.75 -13.43 20.41
CA LYS A 99 -2.73 -14.45 20.80
C LYS A 99 -3.04 -15.07 22.15
N LYS A 100 -3.56 -14.29 23.13
CA LYS A 100 -3.98 -14.84 24.43
C LYS A 100 -5.22 -15.74 24.32
N LYS A 101 -6.15 -15.40 23.42
CA LYS A 101 -7.37 -16.20 23.15
C LYS A 101 -7.01 -17.51 22.45
N ASN A 102 -6.12 -17.48 21.48
CA ASN A 102 -5.56 -18.65 20.81
C ASN A 102 -4.03 -18.55 20.77
N PRO A 103 -3.30 -19.30 21.62
CA PRO A 103 -1.84 -19.27 21.63
C PRO A 103 -1.20 -19.89 20.38
N ASN A 104 -1.95 -20.73 19.62
CA ASN A 104 -1.49 -21.35 18.39
C ASN A 104 -1.65 -20.36 17.20
N THR A 105 -1.09 -19.15 17.36
CA THR A 105 -1.26 -18.04 16.42
C THR A 105 0.06 -17.74 15.70
N PHE A 106 -0.01 -17.58 14.39
CA PHE A 106 1.08 -17.11 13.52
C PHE A 106 0.67 -15.79 12.87
N LEU A 107 1.47 -14.74 13.08
CA LEU A 107 1.20 -13.38 12.62
C LEU A 107 2.10 -13.03 11.44
N VAL A 108 1.52 -12.59 10.33
CA VAL A 108 2.23 -12.18 9.12
C VAL A 108 1.90 -10.73 8.75
N ASP A 109 2.84 -10.07 8.06
CA ASP A 109 2.58 -8.80 7.37
C ASP A 109 2.89 -8.94 5.89
N THR A 110 2.00 -8.44 5.05
CA THR A 110 2.09 -8.59 3.59
C THR A 110 2.55 -7.31 2.87
N GLY A 111 3.31 -6.44 3.58
CA GLY A 111 4.12 -5.39 2.96
C GLY A 111 3.62 -3.97 3.14
N ASP A 112 4.39 -3.04 2.59
CA ASP A 112 4.22 -1.59 2.66
C ASP A 112 4.32 -1.04 4.10
N MET A 113 5.43 -1.39 4.75
CA MET A 113 5.69 -1.09 6.16
C MET A 113 6.48 0.19 6.40
N PHE A 114 7.28 0.66 5.41
CA PHE A 114 8.30 1.69 5.64
C PHE A 114 8.01 3.03 4.99
N GLN A 115 6.85 3.20 4.36
CA GLN A 115 6.49 4.43 3.65
C GLN A 115 5.03 4.82 3.95
N GLY A 116 4.73 6.14 4.08
CA GLY A 116 3.38 6.67 4.24
C GLY A 116 3.22 7.76 5.30
N SER A 117 4.30 8.19 5.98
CA SER A 117 4.24 9.30 6.94
C SER A 117 5.48 10.19 6.89
N GLN A 118 5.37 11.41 7.43
CA GLN A 118 6.52 12.33 7.52
C GLN A 118 7.68 11.71 8.31
N LEU A 119 7.41 11.00 9.41
CA LEU A 119 8.45 10.34 10.19
C LEU A 119 9.24 9.33 9.37
N SER A 120 8.57 8.58 8.51
CA SER A 120 9.25 7.65 7.60
C SER A 120 10.17 8.38 6.61
N VAL A 121 9.69 9.46 6.01
CA VAL A 121 10.49 10.25 5.05
C VAL A 121 11.71 10.86 5.73
N GLU A 122 11.55 11.48 6.91
CA GLU A 122 12.63 12.14 7.67
C GLU A 122 13.70 11.14 8.13
N THR A 123 13.33 9.89 8.39
CA THR A 123 14.24 8.85 8.88
C THR A 123 14.58 7.79 7.82
N THR A 124 14.09 7.96 6.58
CA THR A 124 14.18 6.94 5.52
C THR A 124 13.79 5.55 6.00
N GLY A 125 12.63 5.47 6.70
CA GLY A 125 12.05 4.25 7.25
C GLY A 125 12.67 3.75 8.56
N GLN A 126 13.84 4.26 8.99
CA GLN A 126 14.59 3.70 10.11
C GLN A 126 13.82 3.74 11.45
N ALA A 127 12.99 4.75 11.68
CA ALA A 127 12.17 4.86 12.90
C ALA A 127 11.17 3.71 13.06
N PHE A 128 10.83 3.00 12.00
CA PHE A 128 9.84 1.92 12.04
C PHE A 128 10.43 0.54 12.38
N VAL A 129 11.74 0.35 12.26
CA VAL A 129 12.40 -0.92 12.63
C VAL A 129 12.13 -1.32 14.09
N PRO A 130 12.33 -0.47 15.12
CA PRO A 130 12.01 -0.87 16.50
C PRO A 130 10.51 -1.09 16.73
N ILE A 131 9.64 -0.37 16.02
CA ILE A 131 8.18 -0.55 16.10
C ILE A 131 7.81 -1.94 15.58
N LEU A 132 8.22 -2.28 14.35
CA LEU A 132 7.92 -3.56 13.71
C LEU A 132 8.51 -4.74 14.50
N ASN A 133 9.73 -4.58 15.04
CA ASN A 133 10.33 -5.59 15.91
C ASN A 133 9.56 -5.79 17.23
N ALA A 134 8.88 -4.74 17.75
CA ALA A 134 8.07 -4.85 18.96
C ALA A 134 6.68 -5.44 18.70
N MET A 135 6.20 -5.42 17.43
CA MET A 135 4.92 -6.04 17.03
C MET A 135 4.96 -7.57 17.08
N ASP A 136 6.15 -8.16 17.09
CA ASP A 136 6.36 -9.60 17.23
C ASP A 136 5.70 -10.39 16.06
N TYR A 137 5.98 -9.96 14.85
CA TYR A 137 5.64 -10.68 13.62
C TYR A 137 6.48 -11.94 13.48
N HIS A 138 5.89 -12.96 12.86
CA HIS A 138 6.56 -14.24 12.58
C HIS A 138 7.10 -14.31 11.15
N LEU A 139 6.53 -13.52 10.22
CA LEU A 139 6.92 -13.51 8.81
C LEU A 139 6.56 -12.19 8.16
N TYR A 140 7.44 -11.72 7.27
CA TYR A 140 7.21 -10.53 6.44
C TYR A 140 7.30 -10.85 4.96
N LEU A 141 6.44 -10.20 4.16
CA LEU A 141 6.60 -10.04 2.74
C LEU A 141 6.97 -8.57 2.45
N PRO A 142 7.97 -8.25 1.60
CA PRO A 142 8.16 -6.88 1.12
C PRO A 142 7.03 -6.50 0.15
N GLY A 143 6.44 -5.33 0.35
CA GLY A 143 5.51 -4.71 -0.60
C GLY A 143 6.22 -3.95 -1.72
N ASN A 144 5.46 -3.13 -2.44
CA ASN A 144 6.01 -2.35 -3.54
C ASN A 144 6.70 -1.03 -3.08
N TRP A 145 6.39 -0.53 -1.88
CA TRP A 145 7.00 0.68 -1.32
C TRP A 145 8.26 0.44 -0.49
N GLU A 146 8.63 -0.80 -0.19
CA GLU A 146 9.88 -1.08 0.51
C GLU A 146 11.11 -0.57 -0.24
N VAL A 147 11.03 -0.41 -1.57
CA VAL A 147 12.13 0.09 -2.41
C VAL A 147 12.18 1.62 -2.54
N ILE A 148 11.26 2.38 -1.91
CA ILE A 148 11.18 3.85 -2.04
C ILE A 148 12.50 4.57 -1.76
N TYR A 149 13.31 4.04 -0.85
CA TYR A 149 14.63 4.57 -0.49
C TYR A 149 15.78 3.84 -1.20
N GLY A 150 15.49 3.07 -2.24
CA GLY A 150 16.44 2.29 -3.03
C GLY A 150 16.73 0.89 -2.45
N LYS A 151 17.26 0.01 -3.31
CA LYS A 151 17.56 -1.40 -3.00
C LYS A 151 18.40 -1.57 -1.72
N GLN A 152 19.49 -0.81 -1.61
CA GLN A 152 20.41 -0.93 -0.47
C GLN A 152 19.71 -0.61 0.85
N LYS A 153 18.89 0.45 0.86
CA LYS A 153 18.15 0.84 2.06
C LYS A 153 17.06 -0.17 2.39
N MET A 154 16.34 -0.70 1.41
CA MET A 154 15.40 -1.80 1.60
C MET A 154 16.07 -3.00 2.26
N GLN A 155 17.21 -3.47 1.73
CA GLN A 155 17.93 -4.59 2.32
C GLN A 155 18.39 -4.30 3.76
N GLN A 156 18.81 -3.06 4.05
CA GLN A 156 19.18 -2.63 5.41
C GLN A 156 17.98 -2.68 6.36
N LEU A 157 16.84 -2.11 5.97
CA LEU A 157 15.63 -2.06 6.79
C LEU A 157 15.06 -3.46 7.03
N MET A 158 14.86 -4.22 5.95
CA MET A 158 14.35 -5.60 6.04
C MET A 158 15.31 -6.50 6.82
N GLY A 159 16.64 -6.35 6.64
CA GLY A 159 17.66 -7.08 7.39
C GLY A 159 17.67 -6.78 8.89
N ALA A 160 17.23 -5.58 9.29
CA ALA A 160 17.13 -5.18 10.70
C ALA A 160 15.85 -5.70 11.41
N LEU A 161 14.88 -6.21 10.68
CA LEU A 161 13.72 -6.89 11.24
C LEU A 161 14.12 -8.29 11.72
N ARG A 162 13.62 -8.72 12.89
CA ARG A 162 13.95 -10.01 13.51
C ARG A 162 13.33 -11.20 12.77
N ALA A 163 12.04 -11.11 12.43
CA ALA A 163 11.34 -12.18 11.75
C ALA A 163 11.89 -12.44 10.34
N PRO A 164 11.82 -13.67 9.81
CA PRO A 164 12.19 -14.00 8.45
C PRO A 164 11.36 -13.23 7.41
N LYS A 165 11.87 -13.17 6.19
CA LYS A 165 11.25 -12.51 5.03
C LYS A 165 11.16 -13.51 3.89
N VAL A 166 10.02 -13.54 3.24
CA VAL A 166 9.78 -14.40 2.08
C VAL A 166 9.44 -13.55 0.87
N CYS A 167 10.13 -13.78 -0.26
CA CYS A 167 9.74 -13.23 -1.55
C CYS A 167 10.37 -14.05 -2.67
N THR A 168 9.53 -14.64 -3.50
CA THR A 168 9.89 -15.64 -4.49
C THR A 168 10.20 -15.04 -5.87
N ASN A 169 9.95 -13.73 -6.07
CA ASN A 169 10.07 -13.08 -7.37
C ASN A 169 10.93 -11.80 -7.39
N MET A 170 11.72 -11.55 -6.35
CA MET A 170 12.71 -10.47 -6.31
C MET A 170 14.12 -11.02 -6.43
N TYR A 171 14.83 -10.65 -7.51
CA TYR A 171 16.17 -11.12 -7.81
C TYR A 171 17.18 -9.98 -7.85
N HIS A 172 18.43 -10.26 -7.53
CA HIS A 172 19.53 -9.36 -7.82
C HIS A 172 19.65 -9.15 -9.33
N ASP A 173 19.75 -7.90 -9.79
CA ASP A 173 20.17 -7.58 -11.16
C ASP A 173 21.71 -7.60 -11.21
N LEU A 174 22.27 -8.50 -12.01
CA LEU A 174 23.72 -8.62 -12.24
C LEU A 174 24.20 -7.64 -13.33
N GLY A 175 23.31 -6.83 -13.88
CA GLY A 175 23.53 -5.91 -14.99
C GLY A 175 22.95 -6.44 -16.30
N ASN A 176 22.61 -5.52 -17.21
CA ASN A 176 22.01 -5.81 -18.52
C ASN A 176 20.77 -6.73 -18.49
N GLY A 177 19.98 -6.68 -17.41
CA GLY A 177 18.80 -7.52 -17.23
C GLY A 177 19.11 -8.99 -16.91
N GLN A 178 20.34 -9.32 -16.54
CA GLN A 178 20.71 -10.66 -16.12
C GLN A 178 20.25 -10.92 -14.68
N LYS A 179 19.38 -11.91 -14.51
CA LYS A 179 18.83 -12.35 -13.24
C LYS A 179 19.89 -13.10 -12.41
N GLY A 180 20.14 -12.60 -11.20
CA GLY A 180 20.99 -13.24 -10.19
C GLY A 180 20.18 -14.10 -9.21
N GLU A 181 20.66 -14.22 -7.97
CA GLU A 181 20.00 -14.94 -6.89
C GLU A 181 18.79 -14.18 -6.34
N LEU A 182 17.88 -14.88 -5.66
CA LEU A 182 16.78 -14.28 -4.89
C LEU A 182 17.33 -13.38 -3.79
N ILE A 183 16.67 -12.25 -3.57
CA ILE A 183 17.03 -11.31 -2.48
C ILE A 183 16.55 -11.83 -1.12
N PHE A 184 15.45 -12.57 -1.11
CA PHE A 184 14.81 -13.13 0.09
C PHE A 184 14.60 -14.64 -0.07
N GLN A 185 14.28 -15.33 1.03
CA GLN A 185 13.94 -16.75 0.99
C GLN A 185 12.69 -16.97 0.11
N PRO A 186 12.66 -18.04 -0.70
CA PRO A 186 11.54 -18.32 -1.59
C PRO A 186 10.28 -18.78 -0.84
N TYR A 187 10.44 -19.47 0.29
CA TYR A 187 9.33 -19.94 1.11
C TYR A 187 9.74 -20.06 2.57
N GLN A 188 8.75 -20.16 3.45
CA GLN A 188 8.88 -20.41 4.88
C GLN A 188 7.87 -21.47 5.30
N ILE A 189 8.18 -22.24 6.33
CA ILE A 189 7.29 -23.26 6.90
C ILE A 189 7.08 -22.95 8.38
N TRP A 190 5.83 -22.93 8.81
CA TRP A 190 5.45 -22.98 10.21
C TRP A 190 5.03 -24.42 10.55
N GLU A 191 5.74 -25.03 11.48
CA GLU A 191 5.41 -26.35 12.00
C GLU A 191 4.90 -26.21 13.44
N HIS A 192 3.71 -26.73 13.71
CA HIS A 192 3.10 -26.73 15.04
C HIS A 192 2.36 -28.03 15.26
N GLU A 193 2.69 -28.76 16.35
CA GLU A 193 2.09 -30.06 16.70
C GLU A 193 2.09 -31.08 15.53
N GLY A 194 3.13 -31.07 14.71
CA GLY A 194 3.24 -31.93 13.53
C GLY A 194 2.44 -31.49 12.30
N ILE A 195 1.72 -30.36 12.38
CA ILE A 195 1.08 -29.73 11.22
C ILE A 195 2.03 -28.72 10.61
N LYS A 196 2.28 -28.84 9.31
CA LYS A 196 3.09 -27.89 8.55
C LYS A 196 2.20 -27.00 7.69
N ILE A 197 2.38 -25.67 7.83
CA ILE A 197 1.79 -24.66 6.96
C ILE A 197 2.93 -24.01 6.18
N GLY A 198 2.88 -24.10 4.83
CA GLY A 198 3.86 -23.50 3.95
C GLY A 198 3.45 -22.10 3.51
N PHE A 199 4.42 -21.18 3.46
CA PHE A 199 4.23 -19.80 3.02
C PHE A 199 5.11 -19.52 1.81
N LEU A 200 4.50 -18.98 0.73
CA LEU A 200 5.16 -18.40 -0.43
C LEU A 200 5.03 -16.89 -0.37
N GLY A 201 5.91 -16.13 -1.03
CA GLY A 201 5.82 -14.67 -1.08
C GLY A 201 5.97 -14.12 -2.49
N TYR A 202 5.07 -13.24 -2.92
CA TYR A 202 5.15 -12.55 -4.22
C TYR A 202 4.81 -11.07 -4.07
N THR A 203 5.73 -10.21 -4.49
CA THR A 203 5.50 -8.76 -4.60
C THR A 203 5.21 -8.36 -6.05
N ASP A 204 4.70 -7.13 -6.25
CA ASP A 204 4.28 -6.61 -7.54
C ASP A 204 5.42 -6.59 -8.58
N PRO A 205 5.32 -7.35 -9.69
CA PRO A 205 6.32 -7.30 -10.75
C PRO A 205 6.29 -6.00 -11.55
N LEU A 206 5.25 -5.18 -11.40
CA LEU A 206 5.08 -3.90 -12.09
C LEU A 206 5.68 -2.71 -11.33
N VAL A 207 6.36 -2.93 -10.20
CA VAL A 207 7.01 -1.86 -9.40
C VAL A 207 7.79 -0.87 -10.26
N PRO A 208 8.69 -1.28 -11.18
CA PRO A 208 9.46 -0.33 -12.00
C PRO A 208 8.60 0.49 -12.97
N LEU A 209 7.38 0.04 -13.28
CA LEU A 209 6.42 0.72 -14.16
C LEU A 209 5.44 1.60 -13.39
N ARG A 210 5.08 1.20 -12.16
CA ARG A 210 4.12 1.92 -11.30
C ARG A 210 4.77 3.04 -10.51
N GLN A 211 6.00 2.83 -10.06
CA GLN A 211 6.80 3.79 -9.28
C GLN A 211 7.98 4.31 -10.12
N SER A 212 8.78 5.21 -9.54
CA SER A 212 10.04 5.59 -10.17
C SER A 212 10.92 4.36 -10.41
N PRO A 213 11.41 4.14 -11.65
CA PRO A 213 12.31 3.02 -11.92
C PRO A 213 13.63 3.11 -11.12
N ASN A 214 13.98 4.30 -10.64
CA ASN A 214 15.17 4.52 -9.82
C ASN A 214 15.05 3.88 -8.43
N TYR A 215 13.85 3.72 -7.89
CA TYR A 215 13.64 3.12 -6.56
C TYR A 215 14.04 1.64 -6.54
N SER A 216 13.69 0.91 -7.59
CA SER A 216 13.95 -0.53 -7.70
C SER A 216 15.18 -0.86 -8.56
N LYS A 217 16.02 0.13 -8.89
CA LYS A 217 17.25 -0.09 -9.67
C LYS A 217 18.13 -1.17 -9.02
N GLY A 218 18.56 -2.14 -9.83
CA GLY A 218 19.36 -3.28 -9.38
C GLY A 218 18.52 -4.46 -8.85
N ILE A 219 17.19 -4.43 -9.05
CA ILE A 219 16.27 -5.53 -8.75
C ILE A 219 15.58 -5.95 -10.05
N ILE A 220 15.50 -7.26 -10.27
CA ILE A 220 14.65 -7.85 -11.31
C ILE A 220 13.46 -8.50 -10.62
N TYR A 221 12.27 -8.12 -11.07
CA TYR A 221 11.02 -8.75 -10.67
C TYR A 221 10.55 -9.71 -11.76
N THR A 222 10.08 -10.89 -11.35
CA THR A 222 9.45 -11.84 -12.27
C THR A 222 7.97 -11.97 -11.98
N LYS A 223 7.22 -12.48 -12.97
CA LYS A 223 5.81 -12.80 -12.75
C LYS A 223 5.70 -14.02 -11.84
N PRO A 224 4.67 -14.11 -10.98
CA PRO A 224 4.47 -15.28 -10.12
C PRO A 224 4.42 -16.60 -10.91
N GLU A 225 3.76 -16.61 -12.06
CA GLU A 225 3.56 -17.80 -12.91
C GLU A 225 4.87 -18.45 -13.38
N GLU A 226 6.00 -17.71 -13.35
CA GLU A 226 7.30 -18.26 -13.80
C GLU A 226 7.84 -19.38 -12.90
N ASN A 227 7.54 -19.32 -11.58
CA ASN A 227 8.10 -20.27 -10.62
C ASN A 227 7.12 -20.79 -9.57
N LEU A 228 5.87 -20.28 -9.55
CA LEU A 228 4.85 -20.62 -8.54
C LEU A 228 4.60 -22.12 -8.46
N ALA A 229 4.37 -22.79 -9.59
CA ALA A 229 4.11 -24.22 -9.63
C ALA A 229 5.28 -25.06 -9.04
N HIS A 230 6.54 -24.63 -9.27
CA HIS A 230 7.71 -25.28 -8.69
C HIS A 230 7.70 -25.24 -7.15
N TYR A 231 7.47 -24.05 -6.55
CA TYR A 231 7.49 -23.92 -5.09
C TYR A 231 6.25 -24.53 -4.43
N ILE A 232 5.11 -24.57 -5.12
CA ILE A 232 3.95 -25.34 -4.67
C ILE A 232 4.30 -26.83 -4.60
N ASP A 233 4.96 -27.38 -5.61
CA ASP A 233 5.42 -28.78 -5.61
C ASP A 233 6.37 -29.04 -4.44
N VAL A 234 7.34 -28.17 -4.20
CA VAL A 234 8.24 -28.26 -3.05
C VAL A 234 7.43 -28.33 -1.74
N LEU A 235 6.53 -27.38 -1.50
CA LEU A 235 5.78 -27.33 -0.24
C LEU A 235 4.81 -28.51 -0.09
N ARG A 236 4.11 -28.92 -1.14
CA ARG A 236 3.11 -29.99 -1.08
C ARG A 236 3.75 -31.39 -1.05
N ASN A 237 4.71 -31.63 -1.93
CA ASN A 237 5.21 -32.99 -2.20
C ASN A 237 6.53 -33.29 -1.48
N GLN A 238 7.44 -32.32 -1.31
CA GLN A 238 8.70 -32.55 -0.62
C GLN A 238 8.61 -32.24 0.87
N GLU A 239 8.04 -31.07 1.23
CA GLU A 239 7.90 -30.63 2.62
C GLU A 239 6.64 -31.17 3.30
N GLN A 240 5.67 -31.69 2.56
CA GLN A 240 4.41 -32.28 3.05
C GLN A 240 3.54 -31.29 3.84
N CYS A 241 3.47 -30.03 3.39
CA CYS A 241 2.63 -29.02 4.03
C CYS A 241 1.14 -29.35 3.88
N ALA A 242 0.42 -29.38 5.00
CA ALA A 242 -1.03 -29.59 5.03
C ALA A 242 -1.80 -28.43 4.38
N VAL A 243 -1.31 -27.20 4.57
CA VAL A 243 -1.88 -25.97 4.02
C VAL A 243 -0.75 -25.15 3.38
N VAL A 244 -1.04 -24.50 2.25
CA VAL A 244 -0.14 -23.57 1.57
C VAL A 244 -0.81 -22.21 1.44
N ILE A 245 -0.17 -21.19 2.02
CA ILE A 245 -0.60 -19.79 1.97
C ILE A 245 0.35 -19.02 1.07
N MET A 246 -0.16 -18.29 0.11
CA MET A 246 0.61 -17.33 -0.65
C MET A 246 0.41 -15.94 -0.03
N LEU A 247 1.48 -15.34 0.47
CA LEU A 247 1.53 -13.92 0.80
C LEU A 247 1.73 -13.16 -0.50
N ALA A 248 0.87 -12.20 -0.81
CA ALA A 248 0.88 -11.53 -2.09
C ALA A 248 0.68 -10.02 -1.94
N HIS A 249 1.63 -9.24 -2.45
CA HIS A 249 1.50 -7.80 -2.54
C HIS A 249 1.36 -7.40 -4.02
N LEU A 250 0.24 -7.82 -4.64
CA LEU A 250 0.00 -7.73 -6.09
C LEU A 250 -1.22 -6.86 -6.44
N GLY A 251 -2.03 -6.54 -5.44
CA GLY A 251 -3.33 -5.92 -5.60
C GLY A 251 -4.45 -6.92 -5.96
N LEU A 252 -5.65 -6.64 -5.45
CA LEU A 252 -6.78 -7.58 -5.46
C LEU A 252 -7.11 -8.14 -6.85
N SER A 253 -7.09 -7.30 -7.89
CA SER A 253 -7.38 -7.74 -9.26
C SER A 253 -6.38 -8.77 -9.77
N GLN A 254 -5.08 -8.56 -9.52
CA GLN A 254 -4.02 -9.48 -9.94
C GLN A 254 -4.05 -10.77 -9.12
N GLN A 255 -4.35 -10.67 -7.82
CA GLN A 255 -4.50 -11.81 -6.92
C GLN A 255 -5.66 -12.71 -7.37
N ILE A 256 -6.81 -12.13 -7.77
CA ILE A 256 -7.96 -12.87 -8.31
C ILE A 256 -7.60 -13.51 -9.65
N ALA A 257 -6.90 -12.80 -10.54
CA ALA A 257 -6.46 -13.36 -11.81
C ALA A 257 -5.56 -14.58 -11.58
N LEU A 258 -4.58 -14.46 -10.69
CA LEU A 258 -3.65 -15.54 -10.34
C LEU A 258 -4.35 -16.71 -9.65
N ALA A 259 -5.31 -16.45 -8.74
CA ALA A 259 -6.10 -17.48 -8.08
C ALA A 259 -7.00 -18.29 -9.04
N ASN A 260 -7.27 -17.76 -10.23
CA ASN A 260 -7.98 -18.44 -11.32
C ASN A 260 -7.04 -19.07 -12.35
N ASP A 261 -5.73 -18.83 -12.26
CA ASP A 261 -4.72 -19.42 -13.15
C ASP A 261 -4.32 -20.83 -12.69
N PRO A 262 -4.17 -21.81 -13.59
CA PRO A 262 -3.76 -23.17 -13.24
C PRO A 262 -2.43 -23.27 -12.48
N SER A 263 -1.51 -22.31 -12.65
CA SER A 263 -0.24 -22.26 -11.90
C SER A 263 -0.44 -22.13 -10.40
N CYS A 264 -1.59 -21.62 -9.95
CA CYS A 264 -1.96 -21.46 -8.53
C CYS A 264 -2.55 -22.74 -7.90
N LYS A 265 -2.70 -23.82 -8.67
CA LYS A 265 -3.26 -25.08 -8.16
C LYS A 265 -2.38 -25.64 -7.04
N GLY A 266 -2.94 -25.74 -5.84
CA GLY A 266 -2.25 -26.19 -4.64
C GLY A 266 -1.96 -25.08 -3.61
N VAL A 267 -2.32 -23.83 -3.91
CA VAL A 267 -2.42 -22.75 -2.92
C VAL A 267 -3.84 -22.75 -2.34
N ASP A 268 -3.97 -22.80 -1.00
CA ASP A 268 -5.30 -22.78 -0.35
C ASP A 268 -5.83 -21.37 -0.23
N TYR A 269 -4.96 -20.42 0.18
CA TYR A 269 -5.30 -19.02 0.36
C TYR A 269 -4.22 -18.09 -0.20
N ILE A 270 -4.66 -16.97 -0.78
CA ILE A 270 -3.82 -15.81 -1.07
C ILE A 270 -4.14 -14.74 -0.03
N PHE A 271 -3.15 -14.41 0.79
CA PHE A 271 -3.19 -13.29 1.74
C PHE A 271 -2.65 -12.06 1.03
N GLY A 272 -3.56 -11.19 0.58
CA GLY A 272 -3.29 -10.07 -0.31
C GLY A 272 -2.95 -8.75 0.36
N GLY A 273 -2.46 -7.80 -0.43
CA GLY A 273 -2.18 -6.41 -0.11
C GLY A 273 -2.07 -5.56 -1.37
N ASP A 274 -1.58 -4.32 -1.28
CA ASP A 274 -1.39 -3.28 -2.30
C ASP A 274 -2.64 -2.43 -2.60
N THR A 275 -3.84 -3.01 -2.63
CA THR A 275 -5.02 -2.26 -3.04
C THR A 275 -5.89 -1.75 -1.89
N HIS A 276 -5.53 -2.05 -0.64
CA HIS A 276 -6.20 -1.60 0.57
C HIS A 276 -7.66 -2.05 0.70
N GLU A 277 -8.04 -3.13 0.00
CA GLU A 277 -9.42 -3.57 -0.04
C GLU A 277 -9.80 -4.36 1.22
N ARG A 278 -11.04 -4.18 1.68
CA ARG A 278 -11.58 -4.83 2.89
C ARG A 278 -12.38 -6.07 2.51
N VAL A 279 -11.69 -7.17 2.28
CA VAL A 279 -12.33 -8.43 1.90
C VAL A 279 -12.85 -9.13 3.15
N ARG A 280 -14.16 -8.99 3.42
CA ARG A 280 -14.81 -9.58 4.62
C ARG A 280 -15.07 -11.06 4.50
N LYS A 281 -15.25 -11.56 3.28
CA LYS A 281 -15.45 -12.98 2.99
C LYS A 281 -14.44 -13.40 1.94
N PRO A 282 -13.77 -14.55 2.10
CA PRO A 282 -12.82 -15.03 1.11
C PRO A 282 -13.46 -15.09 -0.29
N ILE A 283 -12.81 -14.48 -1.27
CA ILE A 283 -13.24 -14.55 -2.66
C ILE A 283 -12.87 -15.92 -3.19
N GLN A 284 -13.88 -16.71 -3.56
CA GLN A 284 -13.68 -18.04 -4.10
C GLN A 284 -13.25 -17.94 -5.56
N CYS A 285 -12.10 -18.49 -5.90
CA CYS A 285 -11.57 -18.58 -7.25
C CYS A 285 -11.40 -20.05 -7.67
N ALA A 286 -10.95 -20.30 -8.90
CA ALA A 286 -10.87 -21.67 -9.43
C ALA A 286 -9.88 -22.57 -8.66
N TYR A 287 -8.78 -22.01 -8.15
CA TYR A 287 -7.70 -22.78 -7.54
C TYR A 287 -7.35 -22.33 -6.10
N SER A 288 -7.76 -21.13 -5.68
CA SER A 288 -7.42 -20.57 -4.37
C SER A 288 -8.52 -19.64 -3.88
N LYS A 289 -8.43 -19.24 -2.60
CA LYS A 289 -9.27 -18.21 -1.98
C LYS A 289 -8.44 -16.96 -1.76
N VAL A 290 -9.02 -15.78 -2.03
CA VAL A 290 -8.33 -14.50 -1.89
C VAL A 290 -8.92 -13.70 -0.73
N VAL A 291 -8.06 -13.15 0.13
CA VAL A 291 -8.42 -12.22 1.20
C VAL A 291 -7.46 -11.03 1.20
N GLU A 292 -7.94 -9.87 1.62
CA GLU A 292 -7.14 -8.65 1.80
C GLU A 292 -7.72 -7.86 2.99
N PRO A 293 -6.93 -7.53 4.03
CA PRO A 293 -7.45 -6.98 5.29
C PRO A 293 -7.47 -5.45 5.35
N GLY A 294 -7.61 -4.75 4.26
CA GLY A 294 -7.62 -3.29 4.25
C GLY A 294 -6.22 -2.68 4.40
N ALA A 295 -6.11 -1.60 5.17
CA ALA A 295 -4.83 -0.88 5.31
C ALA A 295 -4.73 -0.13 6.65
N PHE A 296 -3.62 0.60 6.84
CA PHE A 296 -3.36 1.54 7.92
C PHE A 296 -3.41 0.94 9.34
N GLY A 297 -3.37 -0.40 9.45
CA GLY A 297 -3.56 -1.09 10.74
C GLY A 297 -4.97 -1.00 11.29
N SER A 298 -5.95 -0.58 10.46
CA SER A 298 -7.37 -0.47 10.82
C SER A 298 -8.05 -1.82 11.00
N PHE A 299 -7.49 -2.87 10.37
CA PHE A 299 -8.05 -4.21 10.36
C PHE A 299 -6.97 -5.28 10.52
N VAL A 300 -7.41 -6.47 10.96
CA VAL A 300 -6.60 -7.70 11.01
C VAL A 300 -7.41 -8.81 10.35
N GLY A 301 -6.84 -9.45 9.32
CA GLY A 301 -7.39 -10.70 8.78
C GLY A 301 -7.10 -11.85 9.75
N SER A 302 -8.09 -12.66 10.05
CA SER A 302 -7.97 -13.82 10.93
C SER A 302 -8.51 -15.07 10.23
N LEU A 303 -7.62 -16.02 9.94
CA LEU A 303 -7.98 -17.34 9.41
C LEU A 303 -7.73 -18.39 10.49
N GLU A 304 -8.77 -19.06 10.96
CA GLU A 304 -8.70 -20.21 11.85
C GLU A 304 -8.83 -21.51 11.04
N LEU A 305 -7.95 -22.46 11.34
CA LEU A 305 -7.85 -23.78 10.71
C LEU A 305 -7.94 -24.86 11.78
N ASP A 306 -8.99 -25.70 11.73
CA ASP A 306 -9.20 -26.79 12.67
C ASP A 306 -8.65 -28.10 12.11
N PHE A 307 -7.82 -28.75 12.90
CA PHE A 307 -7.24 -30.04 12.55
C PHE A 307 -7.68 -31.13 13.53
N GLU A 308 -8.13 -32.25 12.99
CA GLU A 308 -8.40 -33.47 13.73
C GLU A 308 -7.56 -34.62 13.16
N ASN A 309 -6.78 -35.29 14.00
CA ASN A 309 -5.88 -36.38 13.59
C ASN A 309 -4.97 -35.99 12.41
N GLY A 310 -4.46 -34.74 12.39
CA GLY A 310 -3.57 -34.23 11.35
C GLY A 310 -4.27 -33.80 10.04
N LYS A 311 -5.58 -33.87 9.97
CA LYS A 311 -6.35 -33.47 8.77
C LYS A 311 -7.13 -32.19 9.04
N LEU A 312 -7.10 -31.26 8.09
CA LEU A 312 -7.94 -30.05 8.09
C LEU A 312 -9.42 -30.45 7.99
N THR A 313 -10.22 -30.04 8.99
CA THR A 313 -11.65 -30.37 9.08
C THR A 313 -12.57 -29.16 8.95
N ALA A 314 -12.09 -27.96 9.32
CA ALA A 314 -12.82 -26.71 9.18
C ALA A 314 -11.89 -25.53 9.01
N GLU A 315 -12.41 -24.47 8.37
CA GLU A 315 -11.75 -23.20 8.20
C GLU A 315 -12.74 -22.05 8.41
N ARG A 316 -12.26 -20.95 9.01
CA ARG A 316 -13.09 -19.75 9.26
C ARG A 316 -12.23 -18.52 9.05
N TYR A 317 -12.70 -17.60 8.24
CA TYR A 317 -12.05 -16.30 8.03
C TYR A 317 -12.94 -15.17 8.57
N GLU A 318 -12.31 -14.21 9.24
CA GLU A 318 -12.95 -13.01 9.73
C GLU A 318 -12.04 -11.80 9.52
N LEU A 319 -12.60 -10.69 9.04
CA LEU A 319 -11.94 -9.40 9.00
C LEU A 319 -12.28 -8.63 10.28
N LEU A 320 -11.30 -8.51 11.17
CA LEU A 320 -11.45 -7.91 12.50
C LEU A 320 -11.08 -6.43 12.48
N GLU A 321 -11.96 -5.56 12.96
CA GLU A 321 -11.71 -4.11 13.08
C GLU A 321 -10.91 -3.79 14.36
N VAL A 322 -9.84 -3.02 14.23
CA VAL A 322 -9.05 -2.49 15.36
C VAL A 322 -9.73 -1.23 15.89
N LYS A 323 -10.74 -1.39 16.73
CA LYS A 323 -11.56 -0.31 17.31
C LYS A 323 -10.76 0.44 18.38
N ALA A 324 -9.96 1.42 17.98
CA ALA A 324 -9.02 2.10 18.86
C ALA A 324 -9.64 2.62 20.17
N PRO A 325 -10.85 3.25 20.20
CA PRO A 325 -11.43 3.74 21.45
C PRO A 325 -11.75 2.66 22.50
N SER A 326 -11.84 1.39 22.08
CA SER A 326 -12.14 0.27 22.99
C SER A 326 -10.89 -0.44 23.51
N LEU A 327 -9.70 -0.02 23.07
CA LEU A 327 -8.43 -0.65 23.37
C LEU A 327 -7.57 0.25 24.27
N LYS A 328 -7.02 -0.29 25.32
CA LYS A 328 -5.99 0.41 26.11
C LYS A 328 -4.68 0.29 25.33
N PRO A 329 -4.04 1.41 24.94
CA PRO A 329 -2.79 1.38 24.19
C PRO A 329 -1.69 0.60 24.93
N ASP A 330 -0.90 -0.18 24.22
CA ASP A 330 0.24 -0.89 24.78
C ASP A 330 1.33 0.08 25.25
N ALA A 331 1.68 0.03 26.53
CA ALA A 331 2.57 1.02 27.16
C ALA A 331 4.01 0.96 26.61
N GLN A 332 4.51 -0.25 26.28
CA GLN A 332 5.84 -0.39 25.70
C GLN A 332 5.88 0.19 24.29
N MET A 333 4.88 -0.12 23.48
CA MET A 333 4.76 0.43 22.13
C MET A 333 4.61 1.96 22.18
N GLN A 334 3.77 2.52 23.06
CA GLN A 334 3.66 3.97 23.24
C GLN A 334 5.01 4.63 23.56
N ALA A 335 5.84 4.01 24.42
CA ALA A 335 7.16 4.54 24.73
C ALA A 335 8.07 4.55 23.49
N ILE A 336 8.06 3.50 22.67
CA ILE A 336 8.82 3.41 21.42
C ILE A 336 8.36 4.52 20.44
N LEU A 337 7.05 4.64 20.21
CA LEU A 337 6.47 5.63 19.30
C LEU A 337 6.86 7.06 19.72
N LYS A 338 6.67 7.39 20.99
CA LYS A 338 7.02 8.71 21.54
C LYS A 338 8.50 9.02 21.39
N SER A 339 9.37 8.06 21.65
CA SER A 339 10.82 8.24 21.49
C SER A 339 11.21 8.49 20.04
N ASN A 340 10.63 7.75 19.10
CA ASN A 340 10.96 7.85 17.68
C ASN A 340 10.45 9.15 17.03
N GLU A 341 9.29 9.64 17.47
CA GLU A 341 8.68 10.88 16.94
C GLU A 341 9.26 12.14 17.56
N ALA A 342 9.84 12.08 18.77
CA ALA A 342 10.16 13.24 19.62
C ALA A 342 10.88 14.39 18.88
N THR A 343 11.83 14.06 18.00
CA THR A 343 12.60 15.07 17.25
C THR A 343 11.76 15.79 16.19
N PHE A 344 10.74 15.14 15.65
CA PHE A 344 9.96 15.63 14.52
C PHE A 344 8.55 16.06 14.90
N ALA A 345 8.10 15.74 16.12
CA ALA A 345 6.72 15.91 16.57
C ALA A 345 6.17 17.33 16.37
N ALA A 346 6.98 18.35 16.66
CA ALA A 346 6.58 19.76 16.51
C ALA A 346 6.24 20.10 15.05
N GLU A 347 7.07 19.63 14.10
CA GLU A 347 6.87 19.89 12.68
C GLU A 347 5.75 19.02 12.09
N ILE A 348 5.66 17.75 12.47
CA ILE A 348 4.58 16.84 12.05
C ILE A 348 3.21 17.41 12.44
N ASN A 349 3.08 17.92 13.66
CA ASN A 349 1.82 18.41 14.23
C ASN A 349 1.55 19.89 13.92
N ARG A 350 2.45 20.59 13.21
CA ARG A 350 2.26 21.99 12.84
C ARG A 350 1.06 22.14 11.91
N VAL A 351 0.04 22.85 12.36
CA VAL A 351 -1.15 23.14 11.56
C VAL A 351 -0.79 24.14 10.46
N VAL A 352 -1.13 23.81 9.22
CA VAL A 352 -0.87 24.64 8.03
C VAL A 352 -2.16 25.22 7.43
N GLY A 353 -3.32 24.71 7.82
CA GLY A 353 -4.64 25.18 7.37
C GLY A 353 -5.75 24.31 7.94
N TYR A 354 -6.96 24.55 7.48
CA TYR A 354 -8.17 23.85 7.94
C TYR A 354 -9.06 23.48 6.76
N SER A 355 -9.81 22.38 6.87
CA SER A 355 -10.90 22.03 5.96
C SER A 355 -12.24 22.17 6.65
N THR A 356 -13.27 22.62 5.92
CA THR A 356 -14.66 22.67 6.43
C THR A 356 -15.43 21.36 6.21
N ILE A 357 -14.84 20.41 5.47
CA ILE A 357 -15.45 19.11 5.18
C ILE A 357 -14.46 17.98 5.48
N PRO A 358 -14.93 16.77 5.78
CA PRO A 358 -14.07 15.59 5.94
C PRO A 358 -13.18 15.37 4.72
N LEU A 359 -11.90 15.07 4.98
CA LEU A 359 -10.90 14.77 3.95
C LEU A 359 -10.69 13.26 3.89
N TYR A 360 -10.91 12.66 2.74
CA TYR A 360 -10.72 11.22 2.49
C TYR A 360 -10.43 10.94 1.02
N ARG A 361 -9.95 9.71 0.74
CA ARG A 361 -9.57 9.25 -0.61
C ARG A 361 -9.92 7.76 -0.76
N TYR A 362 -11.24 7.44 -0.77
CA TYR A 362 -11.74 6.06 -0.84
C TYR A 362 -12.58 5.77 -2.09
N PHE A 363 -13.04 6.80 -2.80
CA PHE A 363 -13.85 6.58 -3.99
C PHE A 363 -12.98 6.55 -5.26
N VAL A 364 -13.33 5.63 -6.15
CA VAL A 364 -12.58 5.40 -7.38
C VAL A 364 -12.56 6.62 -8.30
N VAL A 365 -13.64 7.42 -8.32
CA VAL A 365 -13.81 8.53 -9.26
C VAL A 365 -13.31 9.86 -8.70
N GLU A 366 -13.91 10.40 -7.65
CA GLU A 366 -13.52 11.69 -7.07
C GLU A 366 -13.53 11.68 -5.55
N ASN A 367 -12.63 12.45 -4.94
CA ASN A 367 -12.49 12.54 -3.49
C ASN A 367 -12.12 13.97 -3.04
N PRO A 368 -12.46 14.38 -1.82
CA PRO A 368 -12.08 15.69 -1.30
C PRO A 368 -10.57 15.96 -1.27
N ILE A 369 -9.75 14.96 -0.93
CA ILE A 369 -8.28 15.11 -0.91
C ILE A 369 -7.76 15.40 -2.32
N ASP A 370 -8.22 14.66 -3.34
CA ASP A 370 -7.80 14.88 -4.73
C ASP A 370 -8.22 16.28 -5.21
N THR A 371 -9.44 16.70 -4.88
CA THR A 371 -9.94 18.04 -5.19
C THR A 371 -9.08 19.13 -4.54
N MET A 372 -8.65 18.94 -3.29
CA MET A 372 -7.77 19.88 -2.59
C MET A 372 -6.40 19.99 -3.28
N ILE A 373 -5.81 18.88 -3.68
CA ILE A 373 -4.53 18.85 -4.41
C ILE A 373 -4.65 19.56 -5.75
N LEU A 374 -5.69 19.26 -6.53
CA LEU A 374 -5.95 19.90 -7.82
C LEU A 374 -6.20 21.40 -7.69
N ASN A 375 -6.94 21.82 -6.66
CA ASN A 375 -7.19 23.25 -6.39
C ASN A 375 -5.89 23.98 -6.02
N ALA A 376 -5.00 23.34 -5.26
CA ALA A 376 -3.71 23.94 -4.91
C ALA A 376 -2.80 24.12 -6.13
N LEU A 377 -2.77 23.12 -7.01
CA LEU A 377 -1.99 23.16 -8.24
C LEU A 377 -2.54 24.21 -9.22
N ASP A 378 -3.85 24.23 -9.45
CA ASP A 378 -4.54 25.22 -10.30
C ASP A 378 -4.36 26.66 -9.76
N TRP A 379 -4.49 26.88 -8.45
CA TRP A 379 -4.22 28.17 -7.83
C TRP A 379 -2.79 28.66 -8.07
N LYS A 380 -1.82 27.75 -8.06
CA LYS A 380 -0.41 28.09 -8.26
C LYS A 380 -0.04 28.32 -9.71
N PHE A 381 -0.76 27.68 -10.64
CA PHE A 381 -0.49 27.70 -12.08
C PHE A 381 -1.80 27.96 -12.87
N PRO A 382 -2.42 29.15 -12.69
CA PRO A 382 -3.75 29.44 -13.25
C PRO A 382 -3.75 29.57 -14.78
N GLU A 383 -2.59 29.63 -15.42
CA GLU A 383 -2.43 29.72 -16.88
C GLU A 383 -2.50 28.35 -17.58
N ILE A 384 -2.53 27.26 -16.84
CA ILE A 384 -2.52 25.90 -17.40
C ILE A 384 -3.95 25.44 -17.73
N ASP A 385 -4.15 24.88 -18.94
CA ASP A 385 -5.47 24.41 -19.37
C ASP A 385 -5.97 23.22 -18.53
N ILE A 386 -5.09 22.23 -18.20
CA ILE A 386 -5.47 21.01 -17.51
C ILE A 386 -4.44 20.66 -16.43
N VAL A 387 -4.90 20.57 -15.20
CA VAL A 387 -4.13 20.08 -14.06
C VAL A 387 -4.47 18.62 -13.81
N LEU A 388 -3.43 17.78 -13.66
CA LEU A 388 -3.56 16.33 -13.50
C LEU A 388 -2.98 15.86 -12.16
N SER A 389 -3.62 14.86 -11.56
CA SER A 389 -3.07 14.08 -10.46
C SER A 389 -3.33 12.59 -10.72
N ASN A 390 -2.36 11.74 -10.40
CA ASN A 390 -2.57 10.30 -10.53
C ASN A 390 -3.67 9.80 -9.57
N GLY A 391 -4.23 8.62 -9.85
CA GLY A 391 -5.26 8.01 -9.01
C GLY A 391 -4.69 7.34 -7.75
N PHE A 392 -3.87 8.04 -6.99
CA PHE A 392 -3.19 7.52 -5.81
C PHE A 392 -4.18 7.22 -4.67
N ARG A 393 -3.92 6.16 -3.86
CA ARG A 393 -4.88 5.66 -2.85
C ARG A 393 -4.49 5.92 -1.42
N PHE A 394 -3.29 6.43 -1.20
CA PHE A 394 -2.80 6.71 0.14
C PHE A 394 -3.62 7.80 0.82
N CYS A 395 -3.93 7.62 2.01
CA CYS A 395 -4.25 8.57 3.06
C CYS A 395 -5.41 8.08 3.93
N PRO A 396 -5.20 7.84 5.22
CA PRO A 396 -6.33 7.71 6.14
C PRO A 396 -7.15 9.00 6.16
N PRO A 397 -8.47 8.93 6.37
CA PRO A 397 -9.32 10.09 6.47
C PRO A 397 -8.90 11.06 7.58
N ARG A 398 -9.30 12.32 7.45
CA ARG A 398 -9.15 13.33 8.48
C ARG A 398 -10.49 14.04 8.71
N THR A 399 -10.96 14.00 9.95
CA THR A 399 -12.18 14.69 10.36
C THR A 399 -12.07 15.16 11.82
N THR A 400 -13.11 15.79 12.37
CA THR A 400 -13.25 16.10 13.79
C THR A 400 -14.15 15.06 14.47
N PRO A 401 -14.09 14.89 15.80
CA PRO A 401 -14.90 13.90 16.51
C PRO A 401 -16.41 14.01 16.28
N ASP A 402 -16.90 15.23 16.09
CA ASP A 402 -18.30 15.53 15.79
C ASP A 402 -18.57 15.72 14.29
N HIS A 403 -17.54 15.53 13.45
CA HIS A 403 -17.57 15.72 11.99
C HIS A 403 -18.00 17.15 11.56
N THR A 404 -17.85 18.13 12.44
CA THR A 404 -18.22 19.53 12.22
C THR A 404 -17.04 20.48 12.48
N GLY A 405 -17.17 21.72 12.03
CA GLY A 405 -16.14 22.74 12.24
C GLY A 405 -14.93 22.62 11.35
N ASN A 406 -13.88 23.34 11.73
CA ASN A 406 -12.65 23.39 10.98
C ASN A 406 -11.73 22.21 11.35
N ILE A 407 -11.54 21.31 10.40
CA ILE A 407 -10.69 20.13 10.52
C ILE A 407 -9.23 20.56 10.31
N PRO A 408 -8.33 20.40 11.30
CA PRO A 408 -6.95 20.84 11.17
C PRO A 408 -6.18 19.98 10.16
N ILE A 409 -5.51 20.65 9.24
CA ILE A 409 -4.56 20.05 8.29
C ILE A 409 -3.16 20.33 8.82
N THR A 410 -2.43 19.27 9.18
CA THR A 410 -1.07 19.39 9.69
C THR A 410 -0.05 19.21 8.57
N LYS A 411 1.19 19.60 8.83
CA LYS A 411 2.31 19.30 7.93
C LYS A 411 2.45 17.79 7.69
N GLY A 412 2.36 16.99 8.76
CA GLY A 412 2.36 15.53 8.65
C GLY A 412 1.29 14.99 7.73
N PHE A 413 0.08 15.56 7.76
CA PHE A 413 -1.00 15.13 6.87
C PHE A 413 -0.73 15.42 5.39
N ILE A 414 0.09 16.43 5.05
CA ILE A 414 0.57 16.61 3.67
C ILE A 414 1.39 15.41 3.23
N PHE A 415 2.24 14.85 4.11
CA PHE A 415 3.02 13.64 3.80
C PHE A 415 2.14 12.38 3.75
N ASP A 416 1.09 12.30 4.58
CA ASP A 416 0.13 11.17 4.52
C ASP A 416 -0.59 11.15 3.17
N MET A 417 -1.04 12.31 2.64
CA MET A 417 -1.74 12.38 1.36
C MET A 417 -0.83 12.36 0.13
N LEU A 418 0.42 12.80 0.27
CA LEU A 418 1.44 12.90 -0.76
C LEU A 418 2.76 12.32 -0.23
N PRO A 419 2.88 10.99 -0.16
CA PRO A 419 4.03 10.34 0.48
C PRO A 419 5.35 10.51 -0.32
N VAL A 420 5.27 11.03 -1.53
CA VAL A 420 6.41 11.41 -2.37
C VAL A 420 6.31 12.89 -2.73
N ASP A 421 7.33 13.67 -2.36
CA ASP A 421 7.42 15.10 -2.71
C ASP A 421 8.01 15.29 -4.10
N SER A 422 7.21 15.02 -5.13
CA SER A 422 7.63 15.13 -6.53
C SER A 422 7.67 16.58 -7.00
N THR A 423 8.61 16.89 -7.92
CA THR A 423 8.64 18.14 -8.66
C THR A 423 7.37 18.27 -9.53
N VAL A 424 6.81 19.48 -9.57
CA VAL A 424 5.70 19.81 -10.47
C VAL A 424 6.27 20.14 -11.84
N ARG A 425 5.68 19.55 -12.90
CA ARG A 425 6.14 19.67 -14.27
C ARG A 425 5.01 20.09 -15.19
N THR A 426 5.32 20.97 -16.13
CA THR A 426 4.41 21.39 -17.22
C THR A 426 4.80 20.74 -18.54
N ALA A 427 3.84 20.59 -19.44
CA ALA A 427 4.08 20.13 -20.81
C ALA A 427 2.93 20.54 -21.74
N GLU A 428 3.09 20.29 -23.03
CA GLU A 428 2.07 20.46 -24.05
C GLU A 428 1.69 19.13 -24.68
N VAL A 429 0.40 18.94 -24.92
CA VAL A 429 -0.18 17.73 -25.52
C VAL A 429 -1.25 18.11 -26.54
N THR A 430 -1.46 17.27 -27.55
CA THR A 430 -2.60 17.42 -28.45
C THR A 430 -3.87 16.86 -27.82
N GLY A 431 -5.04 17.33 -28.25
CA GLY A 431 -6.31 16.76 -27.79
C GLY A 431 -6.46 15.27 -28.17
N GLN A 432 -5.81 14.80 -29.25
CA GLN A 432 -5.78 13.38 -29.57
C GLN A 432 -5.00 12.58 -28.51
N GLN A 433 -3.85 13.09 -28.04
CA GLN A 433 -3.10 12.45 -26.96
C GLN A 433 -3.92 12.38 -25.65
N ILE A 434 -4.70 13.43 -25.34
CA ILE A 434 -5.61 13.43 -24.19
C ILE A 434 -6.69 12.35 -24.33
N ALA A 435 -7.35 12.26 -25.50
CA ALA A 435 -8.39 11.26 -25.75
C ALA A 435 -7.86 9.83 -25.62
N ASP A 436 -6.72 9.53 -26.23
CA ASP A 436 -6.08 8.22 -26.18
C ASP A 436 -5.63 7.86 -24.76
N TRP A 437 -5.10 8.83 -24.03
CA TRP A 437 -4.68 8.68 -22.65
C TRP A 437 -5.86 8.41 -21.71
N LEU A 438 -6.99 9.14 -21.85
CA LEU A 438 -8.19 8.91 -21.06
C LEU A 438 -8.70 7.47 -21.22
N GLU A 439 -8.82 6.99 -22.46
CA GLU A 439 -9.24 5.62 -22.74
C GLU A 439 -8.30 4.58 -22.10
N LYS A 440 -6.98 4.81 -22.17
CA LYS A 440 -5.97 3.95 -21.56
C LYS A 440 -6.07 3.96 -20.03
N GLU A 441 -6.17 5.14 -19.41
CA GLU A 441 -6.23 5.25 -17.95
C GLU A 441 -7.54 4.67 -17.38
N LEU A 442 -8.67 4.85 -18.07
CA LEU A 442 -9.92 4.18 -17.70
C LEU A 442 -9.81 2.65 -17.85
N ASN A 443 -9.12 2.17 -18.89
CA ASN A 443 -8.89 0.74 -19.03
C ASN A 443 -7.95 0.18 -17.94
N ASN A 444 -6.95 0.93 -17.48
CA ASN A 444 -6.10 0.55 -16.36
C ASN A 444 -6.90 0.28 -15.07
N VAL A 445 -8.06 0.93 -14.90
CA VAL A 445 -8.95 0.77 -13.74
C VAL A 445 -10.03 -0.29 -13.98
N PHE A 446 -10.67 -0.27 -15.16
CA PHE A 446 -11.93 -1.00 -15.41
C PHE A 446 -11.81 -2.11 -16.47
N ALA A 447 -10.61 -2.53 -16.88
CA ALA A 447 -10.48 -3.66 -17.81
C ALA A 447 -11.27 -4.88 -17.29
N LYS A 448 -12.02 -5.55 -18.17
CA LYS A 448 -12.76 -6.76 -17.82
C LYS A 448 -11.81 -7.88 -17.39
N ASP A 449 -10.71 -8.02 -18.11
CA ASP A 449 -9.62 -8.92 -17.76
C ASP A 449 -8.81 -8.30 -16.60
N ALA A 450 -8.89 -8.91 -15.43
CA ALA A 450 -8.21 -8.44 -14.24
C ALA A 450 -6.68 -8.35 -14.41
N SER A 451 -6.07 -9.23 -15.21
CA SER A 451 -4.63 -9.22 -15.49
C SER A 451 -4.17 -7.97 -16.25
N LYS A 452 -5.09 -7.28 -16.93
CA LYS A 452 -4.83 -6.02 -17.66
C LYS A 452 -5.04 -4.76 -16.83
N ARG A 453 -5.49 -4.89 -15.58
CA ARG A 453 -5.64 -3.75 -14.69
C ARG A 453 -4.27 -3.36 -14.14
N PHE A 454 -3.83 -2.17 -14.49
CA PHE A 454 -2.56 -1.65 -14.00
C PHE A 454 -2.62 -1.28 -12.51
N GLY A 455 -3.83 -1.07 -11.97
CA GLY A 455 -4.10 -0.63 -10.61
C GLY A 455 -4.30 0.89 -10.52
N GLY A 456 -4.53 1.38 -9.30
CA GLY A 456 -4.90 2.77 -9.07
C GLY A 456 -6.40 3.01 -9.26
N TRP A 457 -6.78 4.27 -9.07
CA TRP A 457 -8.13 4.76 -9.30
C TRP A 457 -8.18 5.64 -10.54
N VAL A 458 -9.36 6.10 -10.93
CA VAL A 458 -9.51 7.04 -12.05
C VAL A 458 -8.59 8.23 -11.84
N ILE A 459 -7.86 8.60 -12.89
CA ILE A 459 -7.00 9.77 -12.88
C ILE A 459 -7.82 11.02 -12.51
N LYS A 460 -7.23 11.92 -11.73
CA LYS A 460 -7.90 13.12 -11.25
C LYS A 460 -7.46 14.31 -12.10
N PHE A 461 -8.39 15.19 -12.41
CA PHE A 461 -8.10 16.36 -13.25
C PHE A 461 -8.97 17.56 -12.89
N LYS A 462 -8.47 18.76 -13.21
CA LYS A 462 -9.18 20.03 -13.19
C LYS A 462 -8.91 20.77 -14.48
N GLY A 463 -9.87 21.61 -14.93
CA GLY A 463 -9.83 22.26 -16.25
C GLY A 463 -10.43 21.40 -17.36
N MET A 464 -10.81 20.15 -17.06
CA MET A 464 -11.44 19.22 -17.98
C MET A 464 -12.65 18.55 -17.32
N GLU A 465 -13.68 18.23 -18.12
CA GLU A 465 -14.83 17.40 -17.72
C GLU A 465 -14.91 16.17 -18.61
N VAL A 466 -15.16 15.00 -18.01
CA VAL A 466 -15.22 13.73 -18.74
C VAL A 466 -16.40 12.90 -18.27
N ASP A 467 -17.33 12.60 -19.19
CA ASP A 467 -18.38 11.59 -18.99
C ASP A 467 -17.90 10.26 -19.60
N PHE A 468 -18.00 9.16 -18.86
CA PHE A 468 -17.51 7.88 -19.33
C PHE A 468 -18.37 6.67 -18.87
N LEU A 469 -18.19 5.55 -19.57
CA LEU A 469 -18.76 4.25 -19.26
C LEU A 469 -17.64 3.38 -18.63
N ALA A 470 -17.81 2.97 -17.38
CA ALA A 470 -16.84 2.14 -16.66
C ALA A 470 -16.72 0.73 -17.27
N TYR A 471 -17.85 0.16 -17.70
CA TYR A 471 -17.92 -1.22 -18.17
C TYR A 471 -17.87 -1.41 -19.68
N ALA A 472 -17.72 -0.32 -20.46
CA ALA A 472 -17.51 -0.41 -21.89
C ALA A 472 -16.13 -1.01 -22.25
N GLU A 473 -15.96 -1.41 -23.51
CA GLU A 473 -14.65 -1.83 -24.03
C GLU A 473 -13.70 -0.62 -24.16
N GLN A 474 -12.39 -0.89 -24.10
CA GLN A 474 -11.38 0.16 -24.32
C GLN A 474 -11.58 0.81 -25.71
N GLY A 475 -11.49 2.12 -25.76
CA GLY A 475 -11.74 2.94 -26.94
C GLY A 475 -13.21 3.37 -27.10
N MET A 476 -14.09 2.87 -26.21
CA MET A 476 -15.52 3.22 -26.19
C MET A 476 -15.98 3.75 -24.82
N ARG A 477 -15.04 4.01 -23.91
CA ARG A 477 -15.37 4.43 -22.54
C ARG A 477 -15.71 5.91 -22.47
N VAL A 478 -14.91 6.76 -23.10
CA VAL A 478 -15.11 8.22 -23.07
C VAL A 478 -16.27 8.60 -23.98
N GLN A 479 -17.35 9.11 -23.38
CA GLN A 479 -18.55 9.55 -24.10
C GLN A 479 -18.51 11.05 -24.39
N LYS A 480 -17.88 11.82 -23.52
CA LYS A 480 -17.77 13.27 -23.61
C LYS A 480 -16.48 13.72 -22.94
N ALA A 481 -15.77 14.64 -23.58
CA ALA A 481 -14.65 15.36 -22.97
C ALA A 481 -14.77 16.84 -23.32
N ILE A 482 -14.65 17.70 -22.33
CA ILE A 482 -14.70 19.16 -22.43
C ILE A 482 -13.45 19.74 -21.79
N VAL A 483 -12.82 20.72 -22.42
CA VAL A 483 -11.68 21.49 -21.87
C VAL A 483 -11.99 22.97 -21.99
N GLY A 484 -11.89 23.71 -20.88
CA GLY A 484 -12.18 25.14 -20.86
C GLY A 484 -13.61 25.47 -21.36
N GLY A 485 -14.59 24.62 -21.07
CA GLY A 485 -15.99 24.79 -21.45
C GLY A 485 -16.32 24.48 -22.94
N GLN A 486 -15.35 23.96 -23.71
CA GLN A 486 -15.53 23.60 -25.12
C GLN A 486 -15.26 22.10 -25.33
N PRO A 487 -15.94 21.44 -26.28
CA PRO A 487 -15.60 20.06 -26.64
C PRO A 487 -14.11 19.92 -26.96
N LEU A 488 -13.51 18.81 -26.50
CA LEU A 488 -12.10 18.52 -26.75
C LEU A 488 -11.80 18.50 -28.25
N ASP A 489 -11.00 19.46 -28.73
CA ASP A 489 -10.52 19.50 -30.11
C ASP A 489 -9.24 18.65 -30.21
N LYS A 490 -9.33 17.53 -30.92
CA LYS A 490 -8.23 16.57 -31.09
C LYS A 490 -6.99 17.15 -31.76
N THR A 491 -7.13 18.23 -32.52
CA THR A 491 -6.05 18.91 -33.29
C THR A 491 -5.38 20.04 -32.49
N LYS A 492 -6.08 20.60 -31.53
CA LYS A 492 -5.57 21.67 -30.66
C LYS A 492 -4.51 21.18 -29.71
N THR A 493 -3.54 22.03 -29.39
CA THR A 493 -2.56 21.83 -28.33
C THR A 493 -3.09 22.43 -27.04
N TYR A 494 -2.95 21.67 -25.94
CA TYR A 494 -3.32 22.07 -24.58
C TYR A 494 -2.11 21.99 -23.66
N SER A 495 -2.01 22.96 -22.76
CA SER A 495 -1.03 22.92 -21.67
C SER A 495 -1.51 21.99 -20.56
N ILE A 496 -0.61 21.15 -20.04
CA ILE A 496 -0.89 20.26 -18.92
C ILE A 496 0.12 20.45 -17.80
N LEU A 497 -0.30 20.16 -16.57
CA LEU A 497 0.52 20.17 -15.38
C LEU A 497 0.28 18.88 -14.57
N ALA A 498 1.36 18.24 -14.15
CA ALA A 498 1.32 17.07 -13.24
C ALA A 498 2.60 16.97 -12.40
N CYS A 499 2.63 16.04 -11.47
CA CYS A 499 3.88 15.69 -10.81
C CYS A 499 4.80 14.88 -11.73
N GLU A 500 6.09 15.18 -11.69
CA GLU A 500 7.11 14.38 -12.34
C GLU A 500 7.24 13.02 -11.63
N ARG A 501 7.37 11.94 -12.39
CA ARG A 501 7.86 10.65 -11.89
C ARG A 501 9.35 10.57 -12.24
N ASP A 502 10.19 10.60 -11.22
CA ASP A 502 11.64 10.52 -11.41
C ASP A 502 12.01 9.26 -12.21
N GLY A 503 12.87 9.43 -13.22
CA GLY A 503 13.30 8.37 -14.14
C GLY A 503 12.38 8.16 -15.35
N ASP A 504 11.29 8.90 -15.50
CA ASP A 504 10.51 8.90 -16.74
C ASP A 504 11.30 9.56 -17.91
N PRO A 505 11.07 9.12 -19.15
CA PRO A 505 11.59 9.80 -20.33
C PRO A 505 11.22 11.29 -20.35
N ALA A 506 12.11 12.12 -20.91
CA ALA A 506 11.92 13.57 -20.95
C ALA A 506 10.62 13.99 -21.67
N ASP A 507 10.14 13.19 -22.62
CA ASP A 507 8.92 13.37 -23.38
C ASP A 507 7.71 12.63 -22.78
N MET A 508 7.72 12.35 -21.47
CA MET A 508 6.60 11.71 -20.76
C MET A 508 6.16 12.56 -19.57
N LEU A 509 4.85 12.75 -19.41
CA LEU A 509 4.25 13.35 -18.21
C LEU A 509 2.92 12.67 -17.91
N CYS A 510 2.70 12.25 -16.66
CA CYS A 510 1.49 11.56 -16.20
C CYS A 510 1.10 10.37 -17.12
N ARG A 511 2.09 9.59 -17.58
CA ARG A 511 1.95 8.46 -18.53
C ARG A 511 1.50 8.84 -19.96
N ILE A 512 1.37 10.12 -20.26
CA ILE A 512 1.22 10.62 -21.65
C ILE A 512 2.60 10.64 -22.28
N LYS A 513 2.76 9.96 -23.42
CA LYS A 513 4.02 9.89 -24.18
C LYS A 513 4.05 10.94 -25.29
N GLY A 514 5.26 11.35 -25.68
CA GLY A 514 5.47 12.29 -26.77
C GLY A 514 4.98 13.70 -26.43
N VAL A 515 4.98 14.07 -25.15
CA VAL A 515 4.66 15.45 -24.75
C VAL A 515 5.72 16.41 -25.26
N LYS A 516 5.33 17.65 -25.55
CA LYS A 516 6.23 18.70 -26.03
C LYS A 516 6.47 19.73 -24.92
N ASN A 517 7.56 20.49 -25.06
CA ASN A 517 7.90 21.62 -24.20
C ASN A 517 7.83 21.29 -22.69
N ALA A 518 8.20 20.07 -22.33
CA ALA A 518 8.15 19.60 -20.94
C ALA A 518 9.20 20.32 -20.09
N GLN A 519 8.78 20.95 -18.98
CA GLN A 519 9.65 21.74 -18.11
C GLN A 519 9.35 21.49 -16.65
N ASN A 520 10.39 21.21 -15.86
CA ASN A 520 10.28 21.14 -14.42
C ASN A 520 10.17 22.55 -13.84
N THR A 521 9.21 22.75 -12.95
CA THR A 521 9.10 24.00 -12.20
C THR A 521 10.05 24.00 -10.99
N VAL A 522 10.18 25.14 -10.32
CA VAL A 522 10.92 25.22 -9.05
C VAL A 522 10.11 24.75 -7.84
N HIS A 523 8.90 24.25 -8.06
CA HIS A 523 7.95 23.86 -7.02
C HIS A 523 7.83 22.35 -6.91
N THR A 524 7.68 21.88 -5.67
CA THR A 524 7.30 20.50 -5.37
C THR A 524 5.87 20.45 -4.86
N LEU A 525 5.24 19.27 -4.88
CA LEU A 525 3.87 19.08 -4.42
C LEU A 525 3.67 19.56 -2.97
N HIS A 526 4.58 19.22 -2.05
CA HIS A 526 4.48 19.65 -0.65
C HIS A 526 4.55 21.16 -0.50
N LYS A 527 5.46 21.83 -1.23
CA LYS A 527 5.57 23.31 -1.20
C LYS A 527 4.32 24.00 -1.75
N VAL A 528 3.74 23.46 -2.82
CA VAL A 528 2.49 24.00 -3.38
C VAL A 528 1.36 23.83 -2.39
N MET A 529 1.19 22.64 -1.81
CA MET A 529 0.15 22.36 -0.81
C MET A 529 0.29 23.24 0.43
N GLU A 530 1.49 23.33 1.00
CA GLU A 530 1.74 24.16 2.18
C GLU A 530 1.48 25.64 1.90
N SER A 531 1.93 26.16 0.76
CA SER A 531 1.68 27.54 0.34
C SER A 531 0.19 27.83 0.14
N TYR A 532 -0.55 26.92 -0.51
CA TYR A 532 -1.99 27.03 -0.71
C TYR A 532 -2.74 27.08 0.63
N LEU A 533 -2.46 26.14 1.52
CA LEU A 533 -3.14 26.04 2.82
C LEU A 533 -2.82 27.23 3.74
N THR A 534 -1.57 27.67 3.78
CA THR A 534 -1.19 28.83 4.61
C THR A 534 -1.75 30.14 4.08
N THR A 535 -1.95 30.28 2.77
CA THR A 535 -2.54 31.46 2.13
C THR A 535 -4.05 31.52 2.37
N HIS A 536 -4.76 30.44 2.10
CA HIS A 536 -6.23 30.39 2.20
C HIS A 536 -6.73 30.14 3.61
N LYS A 537 -5.89 29.56 4.49
CA LYS A 537 -6.18 29.21 5.89
C LYS A 537 -7.32 28.20 6.08
N VAL A 538 -8.46 28.39 5.43
CA VAL A 538 -9.62 27.48 5.47
C VAL A 538 -10.04 27.16 4.04
N VAL A 539 -10.21 25.88 3.73
CA VAL A 539 -10.58 25.39 2.39
C VAL A 539 -11.81 24.48 2.46
N THR A 540 -12.58 24.44 1.36
CA THR A 540 -13.74 23.56 1.21
C THR A 540 -13.59 22.75 -0.10
N PRO A 541 -12.80 21.66 -0.10
CA PRO A 541 -12.48 20.92 -1.32
C PRO A 541 -13.59 19.94 -1.73
N THR A 542 -14.76 20.48 -2.06
CA THR A 542 -15.90 19.67 -2.53
C THR A 542 -15.64 19.16 -3.94
N PRO A 543 -15.74 17.84 -4.20
CA PRO A 543 -15.69 17.26 -5.53
C PRO A 543 -16.69 17.93 -6.48
N GLN A 544 -16.27 18.23 -7.71
CA GLN A 544 -17.06 19.06 -8.63
C GLN A 544 -17.74 18.27 -9.76
N GLY A 545 -17.51 16.97 -9.84
CA GLY A 545 -18.06 16.13 -10.90
C GLY A 545 -17.33 16.29 -12.23
N ASN A 546 -16.03 16.58 -12.17
CA ASN A 546 -15.19 16.65 -13.36
C ASN A 546 -15.10 15.31 -14.10
N ALA A 547 -15.12 14.21 -13.35
CA ALA A 547 -15.25 12.86 -13.90
C ALA A 547 -16.62 12.28 -13.50
N LYS A 548 -17.40 11.85 -14.49
CA LYS A 548 -18.74 11.31 -14.30
C LYS A 548 -18.88 9.94 -14.95
N VAL A 549 -19.16 8.94 -14.13
CA VAL A 549 -19.51 7.60 -14.62
C VAL A 549 -20.99 7.53 -14.95
N LEU A 550 -21.34 6.95 -16.13
CA LEU A 550 -22.71 6.94 -16.64
C LEU A 550 -23.43 5.61 -16.45
N ASP A 551 -22.68 4.52 -16.29
CA ASP A 551 -23.20 3.13 -16.24
C ASP A 551 -22.98 2.43 -14.89
N ALA A 552 -22.55 3.18 -13.86
CA ALA A 552 -22.29 2.66 -12.53
C ALA A 552 -22.53 3.73 -11.45
N PRO A 553 -22.64 3.36 -10.16
CA PRO A 553 -22.70 4.32 -9.07
C PRO A 553 -21.43 5.19 -9.01
N GLN A 554 -21.60 6.49 -8.79
CA GLN A 554 -20.48 7.44 -8.64
C GLN A 554 -19.63 7.14 -7.40
N THR A 555 -20.26 6.69 -6.33
CA THR A 555 -19.63 6.28 -5.07
C THR A 555 -19.66 4.77 -4.93
N LEU A 556 -18.72 4.20 -4.17
CA LEU A 556 -18.62 2.76 -3.93
C LEU A 556 -18.53 1.91 -5.21
N LEU A 557 -18.08 2.51 -6.31
CA LEU A 557 -17.81 1.79 -7.53
C LEU A 557 -16.68 0.80 -7.29
N THR A 558 -16.96 -0.49 -7.50
CA THR A 558 -15.95 -1.54 -7.34
C THR A 558 -15.08 -1.64 -8.58
N GLN A 559 -13.79 -1.82 -8.40
CA GLN A 559 -12.85 -2.06 -9.50
C GLN A 559 -13.02 -3.45 -10.10
N VAL A 560 -13.43 -4.43 -9.29
CA VAL A 560 -13.60 -5.82 -9.70
C VAL A 560 -15.07 -6.14 -9.78
N THR A 561 -15.59 -6.26 -11.00
CA THR A 561 -17.00 -6.59 -11.24
C THR A 561 -17.33 -7.98 -10.69
N GLY A 562 -18.45 -8.09 -9.96
CA GLY A 562 -18.93 -9.36 -9.40
C GLY A 562 -18.24 -9.77 -8.09
N VAL A 563 -17.29 -8.98 -7.59
CA VAL A 563 -16.67 -9.21 -6.29
C VAL A 563 -17.37 -8.33 -5.25
N SER A 564 -17.89 -8.97 -4.21
CA SER A 564 -18.45 -8.27 -3.05
C SER A 564 -17.36 -8.09 -1.99
N TYR A 565 -16.78 -6.90 -1.92
CA TYR A 565 -15.99 -6.41 -0.80
C TYR A 565 -16.59 -5.09 -0.34
N GLU A 566 -16.63 -4.86 0.95
CA GLU A 566 -17.53 -3.85 1.49
C GLU A 566 -16.82 -2.89 2.43
N PHE A 567 -17.11 -1.61 2.29
CA PHE A 567 -16.79 -0.56 3.28
C PHE A 567 -17.64 -0.64 4.56
N LYS A 568 -18.56 -1.58 4.65
CA LYS A 568 -19.49 -1.73 5.78
C LYS A 568 -18.83 -2.24 7.04
#